data_759e9a326f0abd646242cf339763a543
#
_entry.id   759e9a326f0abd646242cf339763a543
#
_cell.length_a   1.000
_cell.length_b   1.000
_cell.length_c   1.000
_cell.angle_alpha   90.00
_cell.angle_beta   90.00
_cell.angle_gamma   90.00
#
_symmetry.space_group_name_H-M   'P 1'
#
loop_
_entity.id
_entity.type
_entity.pdbx_description
1 polymer ?
#
loop_
_entity_poly.entity_id
_entity_poly.type
_entity_poly.pdbx_seq_one_letter_code
_entity_poly.pdbx_strand_id
1 'polypeptide(L)'
;MKLARIGNAAVAVLLASSAPAAMAEATFSTRGLTVETALKAAQAALEACRKAGYQVGVAVSDRSGVLQVYLRDRFAGAHTVDAAVNKAWTAASFRISTTELASETQPGKPMSAIRQIPRVAALGGGLPIEAAGSTLAGIGVSGAPGGAADEACA
;
A
#
# COMPACT_ATOMS: atom_id res chain seq x y z
N MET A 1 -80.16 -30.92 32.93
CA MET A 1 -79.33 -30.63 31.74
C MET A 1 -78.15 -29.78 32.17
N LYS A 2 -76.93 -30.39 32.18
CA LYS A 2 -75.67 -29.72 32.55
C LYS A 2 -74.87 -29.48 31.26
N LEU A 3 -74.64 -28.24 30.88
CA LEU A 3 -73.76 -27.89 29.74
C LEU A 3 -72.32 -27.97 30.23
N ALA A 4 -71.52 -28.77 29.51
CA ALA A 4 -70.09 -28.83 29.67
C ALA A 4 -69.42 -27.65 28.94
N ARG A 5 -68.58 -26.89 29.63
CA ARG A 5 -67.71 -25.84 29.07
C ARG A 5 -66.46 -26.49 28.48
N ILE A 6 -66.28 -26.37 27.20
CA ILE A 6 -65.04 -26.79 26.54
C ILE A 6 -64.03 -25.62 26.66
N GLY A 7 -62.96 -25.82 27.39
CA GLY A 7 -61.89 -24.83 27.52
C GLY A 7 -60.99 -24.89 26.31
N ASN A 8 -60.81 -23.75 25.62
CA ASN A 8 -59.80 -23.58 24.58
C ASN A 8 -58.40 -23.48 25.21
N ALA A 9 -57.59 -24.48 24.98
CA ALA A 9 -56.16 -24.40 25.30
C ALA A 9 -55.44 -23.71 24.12
N ALA A 10 -54.94 -22.49 24.33
CA ALA A 10 -54.10 -21.80 23.34
C ALA A 10 -52.70 -22.39 23.37
N VAL A 11 -52.27 -23.05 22.34
CA VAL A 11 -50.91 -23.53 22.16
C VAL A 11 -50.05 -22.33 21.66
N ALA A 12 -49.22 -21.79 22.55
CA ALA A 12 -48.22 -20.78 22.18
C ALA A 12 -47.05 -21.45 21.48
N VAL A 13 -46.93 -21.28 20.15
CA VAL A 13 -45.78 -21.72 19.37
C VAL A 13 -44.64 -20.68 19.56
N LEU A 14 -43.67 -21.01 20.36
CA LEU A 14 -42.43 -20.23 20.48
C LEU A 14 -41.61 -20.45 19.20
N LEU A 15 -41.65 -19.47 18.29
CA LEU A 15 -40.71 -19.36 17.17
C LEU A 15 -39.34 -18.94 17.74
N ALA A 16 -38.46 -19.93 17.92
CA ALA A 16 -37.06 -19.67 18.19
C ALA A 16 -36.41 -19.10 16.92
N SER A 17 -36.21 -17.78 16.87
CA SER A 17 -35.40 -17.11 15.84
C SER A 17 -33.93 -17.52 16.04
N SER A 18 -33.45 -18.50 15.29
CA SER A 18 -32.03 -18.79 15.17
C SER A 18 -31.39 -17.62 14.38
N ALA A 19 -30.78 -16.67 15.08
CA ALA A 19 -29.87 -15.71 14.47
C ALA A 19 -28.75 -16.52 13.77
N PRO A 20 -28.45 -16.25 12.49
CA PRO A 20 -27.31 -16.88 11.84
C PRO A 20 -26.05 -16.51 12.65
N ALA A 21 -25.34 -17.51 13.16
CA ALA A 21 -24.03 -17.32 13.74
C ALA A 21 -23.18 -16.64 12.65
N ALA A 22 -22.69 -15.41 12.92
CA ALA A 22 -21.77 -14.73 12.03
C ALA A 22 -20.53 -15.63 11.94
N MET A 23 -20.44 -16.40 10.84
CA MET A 23 -19.25 -17.16 10.52
C MET A 23 -18.14 -16.13 10.36
N ALA A 24 -17.12 -16.20 11.23
CA ALA A 24 -15.92 -15.39 11.06
C ALA A 24 -15.42 -15.62 9.63
N GLU A 25 -15.33 -14.54 8.83
CA GLU A 25 -14.86 -14.68 7.44
C GLU A 25 -13.46 -15.25 7.44
N ALA A 26 -13.29 -16.46 6.90
CA ALA A 26 -11.99 -17.10 6.75
C ALA A 26 -11.16 -16.46 5.63
N THR A 27 -11.75 -15.51 4.87
CA THR A 27 -11.14 -14.80 3.75
C THR A 27 -11.39 -13.30 3.87
N PHE A 28 -10.53 -12.50 3.24
CA PHE A 28 -10.72 -11.06 3.12
C PHE A 28 -10.48 -10.61 1.68
N SER A 29 -11.10 -9.52 1.29
CA SER A 29 -10.82 -8.84 0.02
C SER A 29 -9.95 -7.62 0.27
N THR A 30 -9.09 -7.30 -0.69
CA THR A 30 -8.22 -6.13 -0.63
C THR A 30 -8.27 -5.35 -1.94
N ARG A 31 -8.13 -4.03 -1.83
CA ARG A 31 -8.02 -3.14 -3.00
C ARG A 31 -6.56 -2.94 -3.34
N GLY A 32 -6.27 -2.85 -4.62
CA GLY A 32 -4.95 -2.56 -5.16
C GLY A 32 -5.05 -1.79 -6.46
N LEU A 33 -3.95 -1.32 -6.98
CA LEU A 33 -3.90 -0.73 -8.32
C LEU A 33 -3.96 -1.84 -9.38
N THR A 34 -4.63 -1.54 -10.51
CA THR A 34 -4.44 -2.32 -11.73
C THR A 34 -3.07 -2.01 -12.32
N VAL A 35 -2.52 -2.92 -13.11
CA VAL A 35 -1.21 -2.71 -13.77
C VAL A 35 -1.23 -1.52 -14.72
N GLU A 36 -2.37 -1.22 -15.35
CA GLU A 36 -2.56 -0.07 -16.23
C GLU A 36 -2.47 1.25 -15.46
N THR A 37 -3.03 1.30 -14.24
CA THR A 37 -2.94 2.47 -13.37
C THR A 37 -1.53 2.63 -12.82
N ALA A 38 -0.88 1.54 -12.42
CA ALA A 38 0.51 1.53 -12.00
C ALA A 38 1.46 2.03 -13.11
N LEU A 39 1.22 1.61 -14.36
CA LEU A 39 1.98 2.08 -15.52
C LEU A 39 1.79 3.58 -15.76
N LYS A 40 0.56 4.10 -15.67
CA LYS A 40 0.29 5.53 -15.79
C LYS A 40 1.01 6.35 -14.72
N ALA A 41 1.01 5.88 -13.48
CA ALA A 41 1.74 6.53 -12.39
C ALA A 41 3.25 6.54 -12.65
N ALA A 42 3.82 5.41 -13.06
CA ALA A 42 5.24 5.32 -13.39
C ALA A 42 5.64 6.23 -14.57
N GLN A 43 4.80 6.31 -15.60
CA GLN A 43 5.04 7.19 -16.75
C GLN A 43 4.97 8.66 -16.35
N ALA A 44 4.01 9.06 -15.53
CA ALA A 44 3.87 10.43 -15.03
C ALA A 44 5.09 10.87 -14.22
N ALA A 45 5.56 10.04 -13.29
CA ALA A 45 6.75 10.30 -12.49
C ALA A 45 8.01 10.40 -13.37
N LEU A 46 8.17 9.48 -14.33
CA LEU A 46 9.30 9.51 -15.27
C LEU A 46 9.31 10.80 -16.07
N GLU A 47 8.13 11.24 -16.57
CA GLU A 47 8.01 12.47 -17.32
C GLU A 47 8.27 13.72 -16.44
N ALA A 48 7.81 13.72 -15.20
CA ALA A 48 8.08 14.81 -14.26
C ALA A 48 9.59 14.99 -14.05
N CYS A 49 10.34 13.90 -13.82
CA CYS A 49 11.79 13.95 -13.72
C CYS A 49 12.48 14.40 -15.01
N ARG A 50 12.01 13.94 -16.18
CA ARG A 50 12.54 14.39 -17.49
C ARG A 50 12.37 15.91 -17.71
N LYS A 51 11.21 16.45 -17.33
CA LYS A 51 10.96 17.90 -17.37
C LYS A 51 11.91 18.69 -16.47
N ALA A 52 12.31 18.09 -15.34
CA ALA A 52 13.32 18.65 -14.44
C ALA A 52 14.77 18.41 -14.90
N GLY A 53 14.98 17.73 -16.04
CA GLY A 53 16.30 17.45 -16.60
C GLY A 53 16.98 16.20 -16.04
N TYR A 54 16.25 15.34 -15.31
CA TYR A 54 16.80 14.14 -14.68
C TYR A 54 16.48 12.86 -15.47
N GLN A 55 17.42 11.90 -15.41
CA GLN A 55 17.26 10.57 -15.99
C GLN A 55 17.17 9.56 -14.86
N VAL A 56 16.01 8.95 -14.66
CA VAL A 56 15.70 8.17 -13.47
C VAL A 56 15.17 6.78 -13.78
N GLY A 57 15.19 5.90 -12.78
CA GLY A 57 14.37 4.72 -12.69
C GLY A 57 13.15 4.98 -11.81
N VAL A 58 11.99 4.46 -12.23
CA VAL A 58 10.73 4.54 -11.51
C VAL A 58 10.16 3.15 -11.33
N ALA A 59 9.80 2.81 -10.11
CA ALA A 59 9.15 1.55 -9.76
C ALA A 59 7.78 1.80 -9.13
N VAL A 60 6.78 0.98 -9.46
CA VAL A 60 5.51 0.90 -8.74
C VAL A 60 5.34 -0.53 -8.26
N SER A 61 5.15 -0.72 -6.97
CA SER A 61 4.81 -1.98 -6.34
C SER A 61 3.33 -2.00 -5.94
N ASP A 62 2.76 -3.19 -5.82
CA ASP A 62 1.45 -3.35 -5.19
C ASP A 62 1.52 -3.06 -3.67
N ARG A 63 0.37 -3.15 -2.99
CA ARG A 63 0.30 -2.92 -1.54
C ARG A 63 1.12 -3.91 -0.69
N SER A 64 1.47 -5.07 -1.26
CA SER A 64 2.29 -6.10 -0.62
C SER A 64 3.79 -5.90 -0.89
N GLY A 65 4.15 -4.88 -1.66
CA GLY A 65 5.52 -4.57 -2.04
C GLY A 65 6.02 -5.40 -3.24
N VAL A 66 5.14 -6.12 -3.95
CA VAL A 66 5.53 -6.85 -5.15
C VAL A 66 5.56 -5.89 -6.33
N LEU A 67 6.67 -5.89 -7.07
CA LEU A 67 6.86 -5.02 -8.25
C LEU A 67 5.81 -5.29 -9.31
N GLN A 68 5.09 -4.26 -9.74
CA GLN A 68 4.14 -4.29 -10.86
C GLN A 68 4.72 -3.68 -12.14
N VAL A 69 5.39 -2.54 -12.00
CA VAL A 69 5.94 -1.78 -13.13
C VAL A 69 7.31 -1.23 -12.75
N TYR A 70 8.25 -1.32 -13.71
CA TYR A 70 9.52 -0.61 -13.64
C TYR A 70 9.82 0.05 -14.98
N LEU A 71 10.14 1.33 -14.96
CA LEU A 71 10.57 2.11 -16.10
C LEU A 71 11.95 2.72 -15.80
N ARG A 72 12.83 2.77 -16.81
CA ARG A 72 14.15 3.38 -16.66
C ARG A 72 14.52 4.20 -17.89
N ASP A 73 14.99 5.40 -17.65
CA ASP A 73 15.62 6.19 -18.69
C ASP A 73 16.97 5.59 -19.12
N ARG A 74 17.33 5.82 -20.40
CA ARG A 74 18.52 5.23 -21.02
C ARG A 74 19.83 5.56 -20.30
N PHE A 75 19.93 6.72 -19.66
CA PHE A 75 21.12 7.18 -18.96
C PHE A 75 20.99 7.11 -17.43
N ALA A 76 19.87 6.62 -16.90
CA ALA A 76 19.76 6.36 -15.48
C ALA A 76 20.80 5.30 -15.05
N GLY A 77 21.47 5.56 -13.95
CA GLY A 77 22.52 4.66 -13.44
C GLY A 77 21.98 3.26 -13.14
N ALA A 78 22.84 2.24 -13.21
CA ALA A 78 22.44 0.85 -12.97
C ALA A 78 21.84 0.64 -11.57
N HIS A 79 22.33 1.36 -10.57
CA HIS A 79 21.83 1.31 -9.17
C HIS A 79 20.37 1.76 -9.03
N THR A 80 19.83 2.52 -9.99
CA THR A 80 18.46 3.03 -9.93
C THR A 80 17.42 1.92 -9.98
N VAL A 81 17.78 0.74 -10.51
CA VAL A 81 16.91 -0.43 -10.57
C VAL A 81 16.54 -0.86 -9.14
N ASP A 82 17.55 -1.23 -8.36
CA ASP A 82 17.33 -1.69 -6.99
C ASP A 82 16.84 -0.56 -6.08
N ALA A 83 17.40 0.65 -6.25
CA ALA A 83 17.04 1.79 -5.40
C ALA A 83 15.57 2.19 -5.57
N ALA A 84 15.06 2.32 -6.80
CA ALA A 84 13.66 2.67 -7.04
C ALA A 84 12.71 1.55 -6.55
N VAL A 85 13.04 0.28 -6.81
CA VAL A 85 12.25 -0.87 -6.35
C VAL A 85 12.21 -0.94 -4.82
N ASN A 86 13.34 -0.74 -4.17
CA ASN A 86 13.42 -0.76 -2.71
C ASN A 86 12.72 0.44 -2.06
N LYS A 87 12.75 1.63 -2.68
CA LYS A 87 11.98 2.79 -2.22
C LYS A 87 10.47 2.52 -2.34
N ALA A 88 9.99 1.98 -3.47
CA ALA A 88 8.58 1.61 -3.65
C ALA A 88 8.13 0.56 -2.64
N TRP A 89 8.94 -0.49 -2.45
CA TRP A 89 8.70 -1.53 -1.44
C TRP A 89 8.64 -0.95 -0.03
N THR A 90 9.58 -0.08 0.32
CA THR A 90 9.64 0.56 1.64
C THR A 90 8.41 1.41 1.90
N ALA A 91 8.02 2.26 0.94
CA ALA A 91 6.85 3.11 1.07
C ALA A 91 5.55 2.31 1.22
N ALA A 92 5.36 1.24 0.43
CA ALA A 92 4.21 0.35 0.55
C ALA A 92 4.17 -0.39 1.90
N SER A 93 5.33 -0.86 2.39
CA SER A 93 5.43 -1.67 3.62
C SER A 93 5.24 -0.85 4.88
N PHE A 94 5.87 0.32 4.97
CA PHE A 94 5.83 1.20 6.14
C PHE A 94 4.70 2.21 6.08
N ARG A 95 4.09 2.44 4.91
CA ARG A 95 2.95 3.36 4.67
C ARG A 95 3.27 4.82 5.01
N ILE A 96 4.51 5.19 4.81
CA ILE A 96 5.04 6.56 4.96
C ILE A 96 6.00 6.86 3.83
N SER A 97 6.33 8.13 3.62
CA SER A 97 7.37 8.47 2.66
C SER A 97 8.73 7.95 3.13
N THR A 98 9.60 7.62 2.17
CA THR A 98 10.96 7.19 2.53
C THR A 98 11.82 8.34 3.06
N THR A 99 11.44 9.61 2.82
CA THR A 99 12.03 10.79 3.47
C THR A 99 11.68 10.82 4.96
N GLU A 100 10.41 10.60 5.32
CA GLU A 100 9.98 10.52 6.71
C GLU A 100 10.67 9.35 7.42
N LEU A 101 10.68 8.16 6.81
CA LEU A 101 11.39 7.01 7.37
C LEU A 101 12.89 7.31 7.58
N ALA A 102 13.53 8.01 6.63
CA ALA A 102 14.93 8.42 6.77
C ALA A 102 15.14 9.31 7.99
N SER A 103 14.20 10.23 8.26
CA SER A 103 14.23 11.10 9.43
C SER A 103 14.06 10.31 10.73
N GLU A 104 13.06 9.39 10.77
CA GLU A 104 12.73 8.65 11.98
C GLU A 104 13.72 7.51 12.31
N THR A 105 14.57 7.15 11.38
CA THR A 105 15.57 6.09 11.54
C THR A 105 17.01 6.59 11.65
N GLN A 106 17.23 7.88 11.90
CA GLN A 106 18.58 8.41 12.11
C GLN A 106 19.29 7.75 13.31
N PRO A 107 20.63 7.69 13.33
CA PRO A 107 21.38 7.20 14.48
C PRO A 107 20.92 7.84 15.78
N GLY A 108 20.72 7.03 16.82
CA GLY A 108 20.23 7.48 18.13
C GLY A 108 18.71 7.55 18.27
N LYS A 109 17.94 7.43 17.20
CA LYS A 109 16.47 7.30 17.30
C LYS A 109 16.04 5.85 17.60
N PRO A 110 14.87 5.64 18.24
CA PRO A 110 14.38 4.30 18.60
C PRO A 110 14.25 3.37 17.40
N MET A 111 13.93 3.92 16.21
CA MET A 111 13.71 3.14 14.98
C MET A 111 14.99 2.96 14.14
N SER A 112 16.16 3.35 14.62
CA SER A 112 17.42 3.32 13.84
C SER A 112 17.77 1.91 13.30
N ALA A 113 17.42 0.84 14.03
CA ALA A 113 17.68 -0.54 13.61
C ALA A 113 16.86 -0.98 12.37
N ILE A 114 15.79 -0.28 12.02
CA ILE A 114 14.98 -0.58 10.81
C ILE A 114 15.83 -0.51 9.54
N ARG A 115 16.85 0.33 9.51
CA ARG A 115 17.80 0.43 8.38
C ARG A 115 18.56 -0.87 8.10
N GLN A 116 18.59 -1.80 9.04
CA GLN A 116 19.27 -3.10 8.89
C GLN A 116 18.36 -4.17 8.27
N ILE A 117 17.05 -3.90 8.14
CA ILE A 117 16.12 -4.81 7.47
C ILE A 117 16.45 -4.80 5.98
N PRO A 118 16.68 -5.98 5.37
CA PRO A 118 16.95 -6.06 3.94
C PRO A 118 15.88 -5.36 3.10
N ARG A 119 16.29 -4.65 2.05
CA ARG A 119 15.45 -3.86 1.14
C ARG A 119 14.94 -2.53 1.70
N VAL A 120 15.07 -2.23 2.98
CA VAL A 120 14.67 -0.92 3.50
C VAL A 120 15.54 0.17 2.87
N ALA A 121 14.90 1.09 2.17
CA ALA A 121 15.51 2.28 1.60
C ALA A 121 15.11 3.51 2.41
N ALA A 122 15.84 3.82 3.48
CA ALA A 122 15.66 5.03 4.26
C ALA A 122 16.32 6.24 3.56
N LEU A 123 15.84 6.55 2.37
CA LEU A 123 16.34 7.59 1.45
C LEU A 123 15.16 8.11 0.64
N GLY A 124 14.92 9.41 0.62
CA GLY A 124 13.79 10.03 -0.06
C GLY A 124 13.59 9.62 -1.53
N GLY A 125 12.36 9.71 -2.01
CA GLY A 125 11.95 9.33 -3.36
C GLY A 125 10.98 8.14 -3.40
N GLY A 126 10.53 7.63 -2.26
CA GLY A 126 9.48 6.63 -2.18
C GLY A 126 8.24 7.18 -1.49
N LEU A 127 7.07 7.04 -2.12
CA LEU A 127 5.78 7.49 -1.60
C LEU A 127 4.76 6.35 -1.58
N PRO A 128 3.90 6.25 -0.55
CA PRO A 128 2.73 5.41 -0.61
C PRO A 128 1.71 5.99 -1.60
N ILE A 129 1.06 5.14 -2.37
CA ILE A 129 -0.09 5.50 -3.20
C ILE A 129 -1.34 5.13 -2.44
N GLU A 130 -2.16 6.12 -2.14
CA GLU A 130 -3.32 5.96 -1.27
C GLU A 130 -4.62 6.38 -1.95
N ALA A 131 -5.70 5.69 -1.63
CA ALA A 131 -7.05 6.10 -1.98
C ALA A 131 -8.07 5.60 -0.96
N ALA A 132 -9.07 6.43 -0.66
CA ALA A 132 -10.15 6.12 0.28
C ALA A 132 -9.64 5.60 1.64
N GLY A 133 -8.60 6.25 2.18
CA GLY A 133 -8.02 5.92 3.49
C GLY A 133 -7.22 4.62 3.55
N SER A 134 -6.83 4.07 2.40
CA SER A 134 -6.05 2.83 2.34
C SER A 134 -4.85 2.98 1.41
N THR A 135 -3.71 2.43 1.82
CA THR A 135 -2.55 2.27 0.94
C THR A 135 -2.84 1.19 -0.09
N LEU A 136 -2.74 1.54 -1.36
CA LEU A 136 -3.01 0.66 -2.50
C LEU A 136 -1.73 0.14 -3.16
N ALA A 137 -0.64 0.91 -3.05
CA ALA A 137 0.63 0.64 -3.74
C ALA A 137 1.75 1.48 -3.12
N GLY A 138 2.97 1.32 -3.62
CA GLY A 138 4.09 2.22 -3.40
C GLY A 138 4.73 2.61 -4.73
N ILE A 139 5.18 3.86 -4.84
CA ILE A 139 6.01 4.34 -5.95
C ILE A 139 7.40 4.69 -5.44
N GLY A 140 8.41 4.44 -6.22
CA GLY A 140 9.80 4.80 -5.91
C GLY A 140 10.52 5.36 -7.11
N VAL A 141 11.20 6.48 -6.94
CA VAL A 141 12.02 7.15 -7.95
C VAL A 141 13.47 7.18 -7.49
N SER A 142 14.40 6.95 -8.42
CA SER A 142 15.84 7.05 -8.13
C SER A 142 16.61 7.50 -9.36
N GLY A 143 17.56 8.43 -9.16
CA GLY A 143 18.45 8.91 -10.21
C GLY A 143 18.58 10.44 -10.30
N ALA A 144 17.72 11.20 -9.64
CA ALA A 144 17.89 12.63 -9.49
C ALA A 144 19.01 12.95 -8.46
N PRO A 145 19.48 14.20 -8.37
CA PRO A 145 20.63 14.57 -7.51
C PRO A 145 20.42 14.39 -6.00
N GLY A 146 19.34 13.79 -5.56
CA GLY A 146 19.08 13.50 -4.16
C GLY A 146 17.65 13.07 -3.90
N GLY A 147 17.38 12.52 -2.72
CA GLY A 147 16.09 11.96 -2.36
C GLY A 147 14.92 12.95 -2.47
N ALA A 148 15.15 14.23 -2.15
CA ALA A 148 14.11 15.26 -2.29
C ALA A 148 13.73 15.51 -3.76
N ALA A 149 14.70 15.49 -4.68
CA ALA A 149 14.42 15.62 -6.11
C ALA A 149 13.75 14.39 -6.68
N ASP A 150 14.14 13.18 -6.22
CA ASP A 150 13.46 11.94 -6.56
C ASP A 150 12.00 11.97 -6.08
N GLU A 151 11.75 12.42 -4.84
CA GLU A 151 10.41 12.49 -4.24
C GLU A 151 9.51 13.52 -4.91
N ALA A 152 10.07 14.62 -5.39
CA ALA A 152 9.33 15.63 -6.15
C ALA A 152 8.83 15.11 -7.52
N CYS A 153 9.42 14.04 -8.04
CA CYS A 153 8.96 13.38 -9.26
C CYS A 153 7.92 12.30 -8.99
N ALA A 154 7.92 11.74 -7.76
CA ALA A 154 7.08 10.61 -7.39
C ALA A 154 5.64 11.06 -7.07
#